data_069707c5313641bdfa2ecfab46b7a191
#
_entry.id   069707c5313641bdfa2ecfab46b7a191
#
_cell.length_a   1.000
_cell.length_b   1.000
_cell.length_c   1.000
_cell.angle_alpha   90.00
_cell.angle_beta   90.00
_cell.angle_gamma   90.00
#
_symmetry.space_group_name_H-M   'P 1'
#
loop_
_entity.id
_entity.type
_entity.pdbx_description
1 polymer ?
#
loop_
_entity_poly.entity_id
_entity_poly.type
_entity_poly.pdbx_seq_one_letter_code
_entity_poly.pdbx_strand_id
1 'polypeptide(L)'
;MLKGKKIVLGITGSIAAYKSCLIIRGLIKKGAEVQVVITPAGKEFITPITLSALTHKPVVSEFFSRRDGTWNSHVDLGLWADAMLIAPCTASTMGKMAHGIADNMLITTYLSMKAPVFIAPAMDLDMYKHPSTQANMKTLLGYGNHIIEPEVGFLASGLEGKGRMEEPDIIVEYLERFFSKQEDLKGKKVMITAGPTYEKIDPVRFIGNYSSGKMGFALAEECLRRGANVTLIAGPVALSCSPGINRIDVESCEEMYQASTLAFQQADAAILCAAVADFKPNAVADRKIKREKDDLELRLVPTHDIAAALGQMKQKNQRIVAFALETNDEEANAQKKRQKKNADFIVLNSTRNPGTTFRTDDNQITIISEKGKKEYEKKPKTEVAKDIINELAKIL
;
A
#
# COMPACT_ATOMS: atom_id res chain seq x y z
N MET A 1 1.06 17.31 0.38
CA MET A 1 1.69 18.54 0.96
C MET A 1 2.78 18.14 1.93
N LEU A 2 3.96 18.79 1.85
CA LEU A 2 5.08 18.51 2.77
C LEU A 2 5.03 19.34 4.08
N LYS A 3 3.97 20.12 4.28
CA LYS A 3 3.83 21.01 5.44
C LYS A 3 3.92 20.21 6.75
N GLY A 4 4.88 20.59 7.59
CA GLY A 4 5.15 19.96 8.89
C GLY A 4 5.89 18.61 8.82
N LYS A 5 6.28 18.16 7.62
CA LYS A 5 7.07 16.94 7.45
C LYS A 5 8.53 17.19 7.78
N LYS A 6 9.14 16.27 8.50
CA LYS A 6 10.52 16.29 8.96
C LYS A 6 11.39 15.42 8.08
N ILE A 7 12.30 16.03 7.32
CA ILE A 7 13.12 15.34 6.31
C ILE A 7 14.58 15.35 6.76
N VAL A 8 15.19 14.19 6.91
CA VAL A 8 16.65 14.06 6.98
C VAL A 8 17.20 14.05 5.56
N LEU A 9 18.00 15.05 5.18
CA LEU A 9 18.69 15.12 3.89
C LEU A 9 20.13 14.66 4.03
N GLY A 10 20.44 13.51 3.46
CA GLY A 10 21.80 12.96 3.35
C GLY A 10 22.50 13.50 2.11
N ILE A 11 23.70 14.06 2.26
CA ILE A 11 24.49 14.59 1.14
C ILE A 11 25.82 13.86 1.07
N THR A 12 26.16 13.33 -0.11
CA THR A 12 27.38 12.56 -0.33
C THR A 12 28.32 13.23 -1.34
N GLY A 13 29.55 12.72 -1.47
CA GLY A 13 30.63 13.30 -2.24
C GLY A 13 30.44 13.17 -3.76
N SER A 14 29.68 14.06 -4.34
CA SER A 14 29.44 14.16 -5.78
C SER A 14 29.35 15.63 -6.19
N ILE A 15 29.76 15.95 -7.42
CA ILE A 15 29.54 17.28 -7.99
C ILE A 15 28.04 17.68 -7.92
N ALA A 16 27.12 16.72 -8.01
CA ALA A 16 25.68 16.97 -7.89
C ALA A 16 25.23 17.50 -6.51
N ALA A 17 26.14 17.56 -5.50
CA ALA A 17 25.84 18.13 -4.19
C ALA A 17 25.36 19.59 -4.23
N TYR A 18 25.74 20.37 -5.26
CA TYR A 18 25.21 21.73 -5.41
C TYR A 18 23.68 21.77 -5.58
N LYS A 19 23.08 20.73 -6.19
CA LYS A 19 21.62 20.61 -6.35
C LYS A 19 20.91 20.45 -5.00
N SER A 20 21.59 19.97 -3.96
CA SER A 20 21.00 19.81 -2.62
C SER A 20 20.54 21.15 -2.03
N CYS A 21 21.17 22.27 -2.38
CA CYS A 21 20.70 23.60 -1.99
C CYS A 21 19.30 23.92 -2.54
N LEU A 22 19.07 23.55 -3.80
CA LEU A 22 17.77 23.75 -4.47
C LEU A 22 16.72 22.80 -3.88
N ILE A 23 17.10 21.54 -3.58
CA ILE A 23 16.24 20.58 -2.89
C ILE A 23 15.82 21.12 -1.52
N ILE A 24 16.77 21.62 -0.70
CA ILE A 24 16.47 22.22 0.62
C ILE A 24 15.44 23.34 0.46
N ARG A 25 15.70 24.28 -0.46
CA ARG A 25 14.78 25.41 -0.70
C ARG A 25 13.39 24.94 -1.16
N GLY A 26 13.33 23.96 -2.05
CA GLY A 26 12.08 23.37 -2.53
C GLY A 26 11.28 22.73 -1.40
N LEU A 27 11.93 21.91 -0.56
CA LEU A 27 11.32 21.26 0.60
C LEU A 27 10.79 22.28 1.62
N ILE A 28 11.60 23.28 1.97
CA ILE A 28 11.22 24.34 2.93
C ILE A 28 10.08 25.20 2.37
N LYS A 29 10.10 25.56 1.08
CA LYS A 29 9.00 26.28 0.41
C LYS A 29 7.67 25.52 0.46
N LYS A 30 7.73 24.20 0.45
CA LYS A 30 6.56 23.31 0.60
C LYS A 30 6.17 23.07 2.08
N GLY A 31 6.89 23.70 3.01
CA GLY A 31 6.61 23.68 4.47
C GLY A 31 7.24 22.51 5.21
N ALA A 32 8.21 21.82 4.63
CA ALA A 32 8.98 20.78 5.32
C ALA A 32 10.03 21.39 6.24
N GLU A 33 10.39 20.65 7.29
CA GLU A 33 11.52 20.90 8.17
C GLU A 33 12.69 20.00 7.74
N VAL A 34 13.86 20.56 7.44
CA VAL A 34 14.99 19.82 6.90
C VAL A 34 16.14 19.79 7.89
N GLN A 35 16.69 18.59 8.15
CA GLN A 35 17.93 18.37 8.88
C GLN A 35 18.95 17.73 7.94
N VAL A 36 20.10 18.39 7.77
CA VAL A 36 21.14 17.88 6.88
C VAL A 36 22.11 16.98 7.63
N VAL A 37 22.42 15.83 7.03
CA VAL A 37 23.51 14.93 7.40
C VAL A 37 24.45 14.82 6.20
N ILE A 38 25.72 15.20 6.35
CA ILE A 38 26.67 15.22 5.24
C ILE A 38 27.85 14.28 5.50
N THR A 39 28.28 13.54 4.47
CA THR A 39 29.50 12.72 4.57
C THR A 39 30.77 13.58 4.55
N PRO A 40 31.91 13.09 5.07
CA PRO A 40 33.19 13.79 4.93
C PRO A 40 33.49 14.20 3.48
N ALA A 41 33.32 13.29 2.53
CA ALA A 41 33.50 13.59 1.10
C ALA A 41 32.48 14.61 0.56
N GLY A 42 31.28 14.70 1.13
CA GLY A 42 30.30 15.70 0.72
C GLY A 42 30.72 17.12 1.05
N LYS A 43 31.48 17.31 2.14
CA LYS A 43 32.01 18.63 2.55
C LYS A 43 33.00 19.24 1.56
N GLU A 44 33.64 18.39 0.74
CA GLU A 44 34.57 18.85 -0.31
C GLU A 44 33.84 19.50 -1.50
N PHE A 45 32.56 19.18 -1.70
CA PHE A 45 31.75 19.71 -2.79
C PHE A 45 30.83 20.85 -2.37
N ILE A 46 30.39 20.88 -1.10
CA ILE A 46 29.53 21.91 -0.57
C ILE A 46 29.79 22.14 0.93
N THR A 47 29.87 23.38 1.33
CA THR A 47 30.24 23.71 2.70
C THR A 47 29.04 23.57 3.67
N PRO A 48 29.28 23.13 4.91
CA PRO A 48 28.26 23.14 5.98
C PRO A 48 27.65 24.52 6.23
N ILE A 49 28.40 25.59 6.04
CA ILE A 49 27.91 26.98 6.24
C ILE A 49 26.77 27.27 5.24
N THR A 50 26.94 26.92 3.97
CA THR A 50 25.88 27.11 2.95
C THR A 50 24.61 26.37 3.32
N LEU A 51 24.75 25.14 3.78
CA LEU A 51 23.61 24.26 4.12
C LEU A 51 22.90 24.72 5.41
N SER A 52 23.66 25.13 6.41
CA SER A 52 23.10 25.65 7.67
C SER A 52 22.39 26.99 7.47
N ALA A 53 22.91 27.86 6.62
CA ALA A 53 22.26 29.13 6.29
C ALA A 53 20.89 28.90 5.60
N LEU A 54 20.75 27.86 4.81
CA LEU A 54 19.47 27.50 4.14
C LEU A 54 18.46 26.83 5.08
N THR A 55 18.93 25.98 5.99
CA THR A 55 18.07 25.19 6.88
C THR A 55 17.81 25.86 8.23
N HIS A 56 18.60 26.87 8.59
CA HIS A 56 18.67 27.49 9.93
C HIS A 56 18.97 26.47 11.05
N LYS A 57 19.67 25.38 10.68
CA LYS A 57 20.04 24.28 11.59
C LYS A 57 21.52 23.92 11.43
N PRO A 58 22.17 23.44 12.51
CA PRO A 58 23.50 22.84 12.38
C PRO A 58 23.48 21.65 11.41
N VAL A 59 24.56 21.54 10.61
CA VAL A 59 24.78 20.38 9.73
C VAL A 59 25.48 19.29 10.52
N VAL A 60 24.95 18.10 10.49
CA VAL A 60 25.51 16.93 11.18
C VAL A 60 26.46 16.20 10.23
N SER A 61 27.73 16.02 10.63
CA SER A 61 28.71 15.28 9.81
C SER A 61 29.50 14.25 10.61
N GLU A 62 29.65 14.49 11.90
CA GLU A 62 30.48 13.68 12.80
C GLU A 62 29.62 13.17 13.97
N PHE A 63 30.02 12.02 14.54
CA PHE A 63 29.39 11.50 15.75
C PHE A 63 29.58 12.40 16.96
N PHE A 64 30.77 13.02 17.07
CA PHE A 64 31.14 13.86 18.19
C PHE A 64 31.36 15.30 17.70
N SER A 65 30.61 16.25 18.24
CA SER A 65 30.72 17.67 17.88
C SER A 65 31.80 18.36 18.68
N ARG A 66 32.12 17.92 19.90
CA ARG A 66 33.12 18.43 20.82
C ARG A 66 33.76 17.29 21.62
N ARG A 67 34.89 17.60 22.33
CA ARG A 67 35.56 16.64 23.22
C ARG A 67 35.00 16.67 24.65
N ASP A 68 33.80 17.14 24.85
CA ASP A 68 33.13 17.32 26.15
C ASP A 68 32.09 16.23 26.47
N GLY A 69 32.06 15.17 25.66
CA GLY A 69 31.06 14.08 25.78
C GLY A 69 29.73 14.34 25.04
N THR A 70 29.56 15.49 24.41
CA THR A 70 28.40 15.75 23.55
C THR A 70 28.54 14.99 22.21
N TRP A 71 27.48 14.32 21.80
CA TRP A 71 27.47 13.56 20.58
C TRP A 71 26.17 13.78 19.78
N ASN A 72 26.23 13.57 18.49
CA ASN A 72 25.07 13.61 17.61
C ASN A 72 24.40 12.24 17.57
N SER A 73 23.18 12.17 18.07
CA SER A 73 22.43 10.92 18.12
C SER A 73 21.81 10.59 16.77
N HIS A 74 22.31 9.55 16.12
CA HIS A 74 21.72 9.00 14.89
C HIS A 74 20.35 8.35 15.15
N VAL A 75 20.13 7.84 16.37
CA VAL A 75 18.84 7.28 16.79
C VAL A 75 17.77 8.37 16.87
N ASP A 76 18.12 9.54 17.45
CA ASP A 76 17.17 10.65 17.55
C ASP A 76 16.80 11.19 16.17
N LEU A 77 17.77 11.23 15.24
CA LEU A 77 17.49 11.59 13.84
C LEU A 77 16.55 10.57 13.18
N GLY A 78 16.76 9.27 13.42
CA GLY A 78 15.90 8.21 12.91
C GLY A 78 14.49 8.22 13.47
N LEU A 79 14.31 8.67 14.71
CA LEU A 79 13.01 8.81 15.37
C LEU A 79 12.32 10.14 15.01
N TRP A 80 13.10 11.19 14.76
CA TRP A 80 12.59 12.52 14.44
C TRP A 80 12.02 12.60 13.02
N ALA A 81 12.61 11.85 12.07
CA ALA A 81 12.31 11.98 10.65
C ALA A 81 10.98 11.32 10.22
N ASP A 82 10.23 11.99 9.37
CA ASP A 82 9.13 11.40 8.57
C ASP A 82 9.65 10.75 7.29
N ALA A 83 10.83 11.16 6.80
CA ALA A 83 11.56 10.53 5.70
C ALA A 83 13.05 10.85 5.74
N MET A 84 13.84 9.99 5.09
CA MET A 84 15.23 10.29 4.75
C MET A 84 15.37 10.37 3.23
N LEU A 85 15.96 11.45 2.72
CA LEU A 85 16.35 11.62 1.32
C LEU A 85 17.86 11.64 1.22
N ILE A 86 18.46 10.79 0.42
CA ILE A 86 19.90 10.80 0.14
C ILE A 86 20.11 11.32 -1.28
N ALA A 87 20.48 12.58 -1.38
CA ALA A 87 20.60 13.31 -2.65
C ALA A 87 21.75 14.35 -2.59
N PRO A 88 22.83 14.10 -3.33
CA PRO A 88 23.13 12.94 -4.18
C PRO A 88 23.50 11.68 -3.38
N CYS A 89 23.25 10.50 -3.95
CA CYS A 89 23.75 9.23 -3.47
C CYS A 89 24.80 8.65 -4.43
N THR A 90 26.06 8.60 -3.99
CA THR A 90 27.17 8.02 -4.78
C THR A 90 27.13 6.49 -4.76
N ALA A 91 27.81 5.85 -5.72
CA ALA A 91 27.99 4.39 -5.77
C ALA A 91 28.63 3.84 -4.48
N SER A 92 29.62 4.57 -3.92
CA SER A 92 30.26 4.21 -2.63
C SER A 92 29.25 4.19 -1.49
N THR A 93 28.45 5.23 -1.35
CA THR A 93 27.42 5.30 -0.30
C THR A 93 26.38 4.22 -0.50
N MET A 94 25.94 4.00 -1.73
CA MET A 94 24.98 2.95 -2.09
C MET A 94 25.48 1.55 -1.72
N GLY A 95 26.74 1.25 -2.01
CA GLY A 95 27.38 -0.01 -1.60
C GLY A 95 27.42 -0.19 -0.09
N LYS A 96 27.78 0.85 0.65
CA LYS A 96 27.79 0.84 2.13
C LYS A 96 26.40 0.62 2.71
N MET A 97 25.39 1.28 2.16
CA MET A 97 23.99 1.10 2.57
C MET A 97 23.53 -0.35 2.33
N ALA A 98 23.81 -0.90 1.15
CA ALA A 98 23.41 -2.26 0.78
C ALA A 98 24.05 -3.34 1.65
N HIS A 99 25.25 -3.08 2.18
CA HIS A 99 26.02 -4.03 3.00
C HIS A 99 26.10 -3.68 4.49
N GLY A 100 25.41 -2.60 4.93
CA GLY A 100 25.36 -2.21 6.34
C GLY A 100 26.69 -1.71 6.90
N ILE A 101 27.55 -1.09 6.08
CA ILE A 101 28.88 -0.60 6.50
C ILE A 101 28.74 0.79 7.13
N ALA A 102 28.54 0.84 8.45
CA ALA A 102 28.28 2.04 9.24
C ALA A 102 29.54 2.82 9.63
N ASP A 103 30.32 3.28 8.66
CA ASP A 103 31.62 3.94 8.86
C ASP A 103 31.52 5.48 8.95
N ASN A 104 30.33 6.03 8.84
CA ASN A 104 30.09 7.47 8.95
C ASN A 104 28.68 7.79 9.46
N MET A 105 28.46 9.02 9.88
CA MET A 105 27.20 9.48 10.48
C MET A 105 25.98 9.27 9.56
N LEU A 106 26.12 9.45 8.23
CA LEU A 106 25.03 9.30 7.29
C LEU A 106 24.54 7.84 7.21
N ILE A 107 25.45 6.88 7.06
CA ILE A 107 25.10 5.47 6.97
C ILE A 107 24.53 4.97 8.30
N THR A 108 25.09 5.41 9.43
CA THR A 108 24.59 5.02 10.75
C THR A 108 23.17 5.57 10.98
N THR A 109 22.89 6.79 10.52
CA THR A 109 21.53 7.36 10.54
C THR A 109 20.60 6.58 9.64
N TYR A 110 21.04 6.18 8.43
CA TYR A 110 20.27 5.34 7.53
C TYR A 110 19.89 4.00 8.17
N LEU A 111 20.82 3.31 8.80
CA LEU A 111 20.57 2.02 9.46
C LEU A 111 19.63 2.14 10.69
N SER A 112 19.52 3.34 11.28
CA SER A 112 18.61 3.62 12.39
C SER A 112 17.26 4.17 11.94
N MET A 113 17.07 4.37 10.62
CA MET A 113 15.88 5.03 10.08
C MET A 113 14.67 4.09 10.13
N LYS A 114 13.59 4.57 10.74
CA LYS A 114 12.28 3.89 10.73
C LYS A 114 11.34 4.43 9.65
N ALA A 115 11.61 5.64 9.19
CA ALA A 115 10.84 6.29 8.15
C ALA A 115 11.27 5.84 6.74
N PRO A 116 10.43 6.03 5.71
CA PRO A 116 10.79 5.72 4.33
C PRO A 116 12.08 6.43 3.89
N VAL A 117 12.92 5.72 3.15
CA VAL A 117 14.19 6.25 2.63
C VAL A 117 14.12 6.37 1.11
N PHE A 118 14.49 7.55 0.61
CA PHE A 118 14.55 7.91 -0.80
C PHE A 118 16.01 8.11 -1.21
N ILE A 119 16.38 7.58 -2.36
CA ILE A 119 17.75 7.57 -2.85
C ILE A 119 17.75 8.19 -4.25
N ALA A 120 18.50 9.28 -4.43
CA ALA A 120 18.72 9.91 -5.71
C ALA A 120 20.16 9.62 -6.18
N PRO A 121 20.40 8.61 -7.02
CA PRO A 121 21.72 8.24 -7.51
C PRO A 121 22.39 9.38 -8.30
N ALA A 122 23.71 9.51 -8.13
CA ALA A 122 24.54 10.44 -8.89
C ALA A 122 25.93 9.83 -9.13
N MET A 123 26.23 9.47 -10.36
CA MET A 123 27.49 8.85 -10.75
C MET A 123 27.67 8.88 -12.28
N ASP A 124 28.87 8.54 -12.72
CA ASP A 124 29.13 8.39 -14.15
C ASP A 124 28.35 7.23 -14.78
N LEU A 125 28.16 7.29 -16.09
CA LEU A 125 27.40 6.31 -16.89
C LEU A 125 27.86 4.88 -16.68
N ASP A 126 29.16 4.63 -16.71
CA ASP A 126 29.72 3.29 -16.59
C ASP A 126 29.62 2.77 -15.16
N MET A 127 29.79 3.65 -14.17
CA MET A 127 29.53 3.34 -12.76
C MET A 127 28.06 2.97 -12.52
N TYR A 128 27.14 3.67 -13.17
CA TYR A 128 25.70 3.38 -13.05
C TYR A 128 25.37 2.00 -13.65
N LYS A 129 25.93 1.68 -14.81
CA LYS A 129 25.73 0.40 -15.50
C LYS A 129 26.47 -0.77 -14.83
N HIS A 130 27.47 -0.50 -13.99
CA HIS A 130 28.29 -1.53 -13.40
C HIS A 130 27.45 -2.57 -12.64
N PRO A 131 27.71 -3.89 -12.83
CA PRO A 131 26.90 -4.94 -12.22
C PRO A 131 26.76 -4.81 -10.69
N SER A 132 27.81 -4.39 -9.97
CA SER A 132 27.76 -4.16 -8.53
C SER A 132 26.81 -3.03 -8.14
N THR A 133 26.78 -1.94 -8.92
CA THR A 133 25.84 -0.82 -8.67
C THR A 133 24.40 -1.28 -8.88
N GLN A 134 24.14 -2.01 -9.97
CA GLN A 134 22.80 -2.56 -10.24
C GLN A 134 22.37 -3.58 -9.16
N ALA A 135 23.29 -4.42 -8.69
CA ALA A 135 23.04 -5.37 -7.60
C ALA A 135 22.70 -4.62 -6.29
N ASN A 136 23.49 -3.59 -5.95
CA ASN A 136 23.23 -2.76 -4.76
C ASN A 136 21.87 -2.05 -4.83
N MET A 137 21.52 -1.50 -5.99
CA MET A 137 20.19 -0.88 -6.21
C MET A 137 19.06 -1.89 -5.98
N LYS A 138 19.19 -3.09 -6.54
CA LYS A 138 18.20 -4.18 -6.35
C LYS A 138 18.09 -4.59 -4.88
N THR A 139 19.20 -4.67 -4.18
CA THR A 139 19.24 -4.98 -2.74
C THR A 139 18.52 -3.90 -1.94
N LEU A 140 18.81 -2.63 -2.20
CA LEU A 140 18.18 -1.51 -1.52
C LEU A 140 16.68 -1.41 -1.79
N LEU A 141 16.24 -1.68 -3.03
CA LEU A 141 14.81 -1.83 -3.35
C LEU A 141 14.17 -2.98 -2.55
N GLY A 142 14.88 -4.10 -2.42
CA GLY A 142 14.43 -5.24 -1.60
C GLY A 142 14.30 -4.92 -0.11
N TYR A 143 15.04 -3.95 0.40
CA TYR A 143 14.91 -3.42 1.77
C TYR A 143 13.75 -2.42 1.92
N GLY A 144 13.01 -2.12 0.85
CA GLY A 144 11.89 -1.18 0.87
C GLY A 144 12.30 0.29 0.66
N ASN A 145 13.54 0.56 0.24
CA ASN A 145 13.94 1.92 -0.12
C ASN A 145 13.34 2.32 -1.48
N HIS A 146 13.15 3.63 -1.68
CA HIS A 146 12.64 4.21 -2.92
C HIS A 146 13.79 4.80 -3.72
N ILE A 147 14.03 4.31 -4.94
CA ILE A 147 15.03 4.89 -5.84
C ILE A 147 14.35 5.90 -6.75
N ILE A 148 14.84 7.14 -6.73
CA ILE A 148 14.47 8.18 -7.69
C ILE A 148 15.43 8.03 -8.84
N GLU A 149 14.92 7.55 -9.99
CA GLU A 149 15.73 7.23 -11.15
C GLU A 149 16.53 8.44 -11.63
N PRO A 150 17.84 8.26 -11.93
CA PRO A 150 18.65 9.35 -12.46
C PRO A 150 18.22 9.71 -13.88
N GLU A 151 18.37 10.99 -14.22
CA GLU A 151 18.10 11.52 -15.55
C GLU A 151 19.14 11.07 -16.59
N VAL A 152 18.73 11.07 -17.85
CA VAL A 152 19.62 10.92 -19.01
C VAL A 152 20.05 12.31 -19.46
N GLY A 153 21.36 12.57 -19.53
CA GLY A 153 21.87 13.87 -19.96
C GLY A 153 23.39 13.95 -19.88
N PHE A 154 23.93 15.16 -20.08
CA PHE A 154 25.35 15.42 -19.96
C PHE A 154 25.84 15.25 -18.52
N LEU A 155 26.90 14.47 -18.38
CA LEU A 155 27.61 14.20 -17.13
C LEU A 155 28.82 15.11 -16.99
N ALA A 156 29.33 15.26 -15.77
CA ALA A 156 30.55 16.08 -15.53
C ALA A 156 31.79 15.53 -16.25
N SER A 157 31.78 14.25 -16.61
CA SER A 157 32.84 13.63 -17.45
C SER A 157 32.80 14.05 -18.91
N GLY A 158 31.79 14.80 -19.35
CA GLY A 158 31.55 15.12 -20.76
C GLY A 158 30.84 14.04 -21.56
N LEU A 159 30.50 12.92 -20.93
CA LEU A 159 29.71 11.86 -21.55
C LEU A 159 28.21 12.16 -21.42
N GLU A 160 27.41 11.59 -22.30
CA GLU A 160 25.96 11.68 -22.26
C GLU A 160 25.36 10.30 -21.93
N GLY A 161 24.51 10.26 -20.94
CA GLY A 161 23.87 9.01 -20.53
C GLY A 161 23.14 9.06 -19.20
N LYS A 162 22.67 7.90 -18.75
CA LYS A 162 21.96 7.74 -17.47
C LYS A 162 22.96 7.69 -16.32
N GLY A 163 22.75 8.54 -15.29
CA GLY A 163 23.61 8.62 -14.10
C GLY A 163 23.59 10.01 -13.47
N ARG A 164 23.06 11.02 -14.19
CA ARG A 164 22.86 12.37 -13.69
C ARG A 164 21.75 12.35 -12.63
N MET A 165 22.05 12.91 -11.44
CA MET A 165 21.01 13.03 -10.41
C MET A 165 19.81 13.79 -10.97
N GLU A 166 18.63 13.28 -10.71
CA GLU A 166 17.35 13.88 -11.09
C GLU A 166 17.26 15.36 -10.67
N GLU A 167 16.44 16.14 -11.36
CA GLU A 167 16.30 17.56 -11.09
C GLU A 167 15.64 17.82 -9.73
N PRO A 168 16.09 18.88 -9.01
CA PRO A 168 15.63 19.19 -7.65
C PRO A 168 14.11 19.28 -7.50
N ASP A 169 13.44 19.92 -8.47
CA ASP A 169 11.99 20.10 -8.44
C ASP A 169 11.26 18.76 -8.59
N ILE A 170 11.76 17.87 -9.45
CA ILE A 170 11.20 16.51 -9.64
C ILE A 170 11.40 15.67 -8.38
N ILE A 171 12.56 15.75 -7.72
CA ILE A 171 12.82 15.07 -6.44
C ILE A 171 11.83 15.56 -5.38
N VAL A 172 11.63 16.87 -5.25
CA VAL A 172 10.69 17.46 -4.28
C VAL A 172 9.25 17.04 -4.59
N GLU A 173 8.84 17.05 -5.86
CA GLU A 173 7.52 16.56 -6.29
C GLU A 173 7.33 15.07 -6.02
N TYR A 174 8.38 14.25 -6.16
CA TYR A 174 8.33 12.82 -5.84
C TYR A 174 7.98 12.62 -4.35
N LEU A 175 8.67 13.34 -3.45
CA LEU A 175 8.38 13.29 -2.02
C LEU A 175 6.97 13.85 -1.74
N GLU A 176 6.58 14.96 -2.37
CA GLU A 176 5.25 15.55 -2.20
C GLU A 176 4.16 14.54 -2.61
N ARG A 177 4.30 13.86 -3.73
CA ARG A 177 3.38 12.80 -4.17
C ARG A 177 3.37 11.62 -3.21
N PHE A 178 4.50 11.24 -2.66
CA PHE A 178 4.56 10.17 -1.66
C PHE A 178 3.82 10.55 -0.36
N PHE A 179 4.00 11.79 0.13
CA PHE A 179 3.34 12.28 1.35
C PHE A 179 1.93 12.83 1.10
N SER A 180 1.62 13.30 -0.08
CA SER A 180 0.25 13.51 -0.51
C SER A 180 -0.40 12.15 -0.80
N LYS A 181 -0.18 11.19 0.12
CA LYS A 181 -1.04 10.01 0.18
C LYS A 181 -2.43 10.52 -0.01
N GLN A 182 -3.04 10.04 -1.07
CA GLN A 182 -4.43 10.27 -1.36
C GLN A 182 -5.23 9.95 -0.09
N GLU A 183 -5.42 10.93 0.80
CA GLU A 183 -6.50 10.89 1.79
C GLU A 183 -7.80 11.26 1.05
N ASP A 184 -7.93 10.76 -0.19
CA ASP A 184 -9.08 11.02 -1.06
C ASP A 184 -10.34 10.30 -0.59
N LEU A 185 -10.23 9.43 0.40
CA LEU A 185 -11.32 8.84 1.15
C LEU A 185 -11.48 9.44 2.55
N LYS A 186 -10.83 10.56 2.85
CA LYS A 186 -10.92 11.20 4.18
C LYS A 186 -12.36 11.54 4.53
N GLY A 187 -12.79 11.03 5.69
CA GLY A 187 -14.15 11.21 6.20
C GLY A 187 -15.21 10.35 5.54
N LYS A 188 -14.87 9.60 4.47
CA LYS A 188 -15.78 8.62 3.86
C LYS A 188 -15.95 7.40 4.74
N LYS A 189 -17.15 6.88 4.86
CA LYS A 189 -17.48 5.64 5.57
C LYS A 189 -17.59 4.51 4.56
N VAL A 190 -16.72 3.51 4.68
CA VAL A 190 -16.66 2.36 3.76
C VAL A 190 -16.93 1.07 4.52
N MET A 191 -17.98 0.35 4.13
CA MET A 191 -18.27 -0.99 4.62
C MET A 191 -17.69 -2.04 3.69
N ILE A 192 -17.07 -3.08 4.23
CA ILE A 192 -16.44 -4.16 3.46
C ILE A 192 -16.85 -5.49 4.04
N THR A 193 -17.32 -6.43 3.22
CA THR A 193 -17.50 -7.82 3.61
C THR A 193 -16.31 -8.67 3.18
N ALA A 194 -15.85 -9.58 4.04
CA ALA A 194 -14.66 -10.41 3.79
C ALA A 194 -14.81 -11.82 4.35
N GLY A 195 -14.04 -12.76 3.80
CA GLY A 195 -14.05 -14.14 4.29
C GLY A 195 -15.20 -14.98 3.74
N PRO A 196 -15.31 -16.24 4.18
CA PRO A 196 -16.43 -17.12 3.89
C PRO A 196 -17.58 -16.90 4.86
N THR A 197 -18.76 -17.45 4.58
CA THR A 197 -19.76 -17.77 5.62
C THR A 197 -19.81 -19.27 5.83
N TYR A 198 -20.15 -19.69 7.05
CA TYR A 198 -20.31 -21.09 7.44
C TYR A 198 -21.75 -21.34 7.85
N GLU A 199 -22.40 -22.19 7.04
CA GLU A 199 -23.81 -22.58 7.27
C GLU A 199 -23.83 -23.95 7.97
N LYS A 200 -24.16 -23.95 9.27
CA LYS A 200 -24.09 -25.15 10.11
C LYS A 200 -25.00 -26.26 9.60
N ILE A 201 -24.47 -27.47 9.54
CA ILE A 201 -25.21 -28.73 9.38
C ILE A 201 -25.51 -29.29 10.77
N ASP A 202 -24.52 -29.29 11.63
CA ASP A 202 -24.57 -29.69 13.04
C ASP A 202 -23.48 -28.94 13.83
N PRO A 203 -23.32 -29.15 15.16
CA PRO A 203 -22.29 -28.44 15.95
C PRO A 203 -20.83 -28.62 15.48
N VAL A 204 -20.57 -29.52 14.52
CA VAL A 204 -19.22 -29.89 14.08
C VAL A 204 -18.99 -29.59 12.60
N ARG A 205 -20.02 -29.65 11.76
CA ARG A 205 -19.93 -29.59 10.31
C ARG A 205 -20.73 -28.42 9.75
N PHE A 206 -20.23 -27.85 8.65
CA PHE A 206 -20.84 -26.72 7.97
C PHE A 206 -20.65 -26.81 6.45
N ILE A 207 -21.44 -26.05 5.71
CA ILE A 207 -21.27 -25.73 4.30
C ILE A 207 -20.61 -24.35 4.23
N GLY A 208 -19.57 -24.19 3.40
CA GLY A 208 -18.88 -22.92 3.23
C GLY A 208 -17.97 -22.90 2.02
N ASN A 209 -17.42 -21.74 1.71
CA ASN A 209 -16.53 -21.50 0.57
C ASN A 209 -15.06 -21.50 0.98
N TYR A 210 -14.15 -21.74 0.04
CA TYR A 210 -12.68 -21.77 0.27
C TYR A 210 -12.05 -20.37 0.43
N SER A 211 -12.81 -19.34 0.76
CA SER A 211 -12.28 -17.98 0.91
C SER A 211 -11.34 -17.87 2.12
N SER A 212 -10.21 -17.22 1.92
CA SER A 212 -9.27 -16.90 3.00
C SER A 212 -9.46 -15.48 3.57
N GLY A 213 -10.32 -14.66 2.98
CA GLY A 213 -10.53 -13.26 3.40
C GLY A 213 -9.46 -12.27 2.93
N LYS A 214 -8.29 -12.73 2.46
CA LYS A 214 -7.13 -11.87 2.16
C LYS A 214 -7.46 -10.64 1.30
N MET A 215 -8.31 -10.78 0.28
CA MET A 215 -8.64 -9.65 -0.61
C MET A 215 -9.46 -8.57 0.13
N GLY A 216 -10.49 -8.96 0.90
CA GLY A 216 -11.30 -8.03 1.66
C GLY A 216 -10.51 -7.30 2.75
N PHE A 217 -9.58 -7.99 3.42
CA PHE A 217 -8.67 -7.37 4.37
C PHE A 217 -7.70 -6.39 3.69
N ALA A 218 -7.14 -6.73 2.53
CA ALA A 218 -6.30 -5.81 1.77
C ALA A 218 -7.05 -4.54 1.33
N LEU A 219 -8.33 -4.66 0.95
CA LEU A 219 -9.20 -3.53 0.64
C LEU A 219 -9.46 -2.65 1.88
N ALA A 220 -9.69 -3.27 3.04
CA ALA A 220 -9.93 -2.55 4.29
C ALA A 220 -8.69 -1.74 4.72
N GLU A 221 -7.51 -2.33 4.65
CA GLU A 221 -6.24 -1.66 4.94
C GLU A 221 -5.98 -0.50 3.96
N GLU A 222 -6.26 -0.68 2.66
CA GLU A 222 -6.08 0.38 1.68
C GLU A 222 -7.07 1.53 1.89
N CYS A 223 -8.34 1.25 2.20
CA CYS A 223 -9.32 2.28 2.56
C CYS A 223 -8.90 3.07 3.80
N LEU A 224 -8.48 2.38 4.87
CA LEU A 224 -7.97 3.02 6.08
C LEU A 224 -6.75 3.90 5.77
N ARG A 225 -5.79 3.37 4.98
CA ARG A 225 -4.60 4.10 4.55
C ARG A 225 -4.94 5.41 3.80
N ARG A 226 -6.09 5.44 3.11
CA ARG A 226 -6.60 6.60 2.36
C ARG A 226 -7.53 7.49 3.18
N GLY A 227 -7.61 7.28 4.49
CA GLY A 227 -8.32 8.13 5.45
C GLY A 227 -9.81 7.81 5.60
N ALA A 228 -10.29 6.67 5.09
CA ALA A 228 -11.67 6.26 5.29
C ALA A 228 -11.92 5.74 6.71
N ASN A 229 -13.16 5.92 7.19
CA ASN A 229 -13.69 5.19 8.34
C ASN A 229 -14.20 3.82 7.86
N VAL A 230 -13.47 2.75 8.22
CA VAL A 230 -13.71 1.41 7.68
C VAL A 230 -14.47 0.54 8.68
N THR A 231 -15.58 -0.06 8.22
CA THR A 231 -16.26 -1.17 8.91
C THR A 231 -16.04 -2.45 8.11
N LEU A 232 -15.32 -3.42 8.70
CA LEU A 232 -15.03 -4.71 8.10
C LEU A 232 -15.89 -5.80 8.74
N ILE A 233 -16.82 -6.37 7.97
CA ILE A 233 -17.66 -7.50 8.38
C ILE A 233 -16.96 -8.76 7.90
N ALA A 234 -16.39 -9.52 8.82
CA ALA A 234 -15.52 -10.65 8.52
C ALA A 234 -16.18 -11.97 8.90
N GLY A 235 -16.33 -12.86 7.94
CA GLY A 235 -16.61 -14.27 8.20
C GLY A 235 -15.42 -14.97 8.86
N PRO A 236 -15.52 -16.27 9.19
CA PRO A 236 -14.50 -16.98 9.96
C PRO A 236 -13.16 -17.06 9.25
N VAL A 237 -12.20 -16.24 9.67
CA VAL A 237 -10.82 -16.19 9.15
C VAL A 237 -9.84 -15.89 10.28
N ALA A 238 -8.60 -16.38 10.16
CA ALA A 238 -7.53 -16.16 11.13
C ALA A 238 -6.70 -14.88 10.88
N LEU A 239 -7.21 -13.97 10.03
CA LEU A 239 -6.52 -12.71 9.71
C LEU A 239 -6.79 -11.65 10.77
N SER A 240 -5.78 -10.83 11.06
CA SER A 240 -5.91 -9.60 11.85
C SER A 240 -5.97 -8.38 10.92
N CYS A 241 -6.49 -7.28 11.43
CA CYS A 241 -6.51 -5.98 10.74
C CYS A 241 -5.95 -4.88 11.65
N SER A 242 -5.64 -3.73 11.05
CA SER A 242 -5.14 -2.56 11.77
C SER A 242 -6.17 -2.04 12.80
N PRO A 243 -5.71 -1.53 13.97
CA PRO A 243 -6.61 -1.06 15.05
C PRO A 243 -7.59 0.05 14.65
N GLY A 244 -7.34 0.76 13.55
CA GLY A 244 -8.24 1.79 13.01
C GLY A 244 -9.44 1.24 12.23
N ILE A 245 -9.55 -0.07 12.02
CA ILE A 245 -10.65 -0.72 11.33
C ILE A 245 -11.66 -1.23 12.37
N ASN A 246 -12.92 -0.81 12.24
CA ASN A 246 -14.02 -1.35 13.03
C ASN A 246 -14.40 -2.74 12.47
N ARG A 247 -13.92 -3.81 13.11
CA ARG A 247 -14.17 -5.19 12.71
C ARG A 247 -15.40 -5.76 13.43
N ILE A 248 -16.28 -6.39 12.66
CA ILE A 248 -17.44 -7.15 13.11
C ILE A 248 -17.27 -8.58 12.63
N ASP A 249 -17.06 -9.51 13.56
CA ASP A 249 -16.96 -10.93 13.23
C ASP A 249 -18.35 -11.56 13.15
N VAL A 250 -18.58 -12.35 12.11
CA VAL A 250 -19.83 -13.08 11.85
C VAL A 250 -19.51 -14.51 11.42
N GLU A 251 -20.45 -15.43 11.58
CA GLU A 251 -20.26 -16.82 11.17
C GLU A 251 -21.08 -17.18 9.94
N SER A 252 -22.37 -16.82 9.94
CA SER A 252 -23.34 -17.23 8.92
C SER A 252 -23.67 -16.13 7.91
N CYS A 253 -24.31 -16.51 6.80
CA CYS A 253 -24.87 -15.56 5.83
C CYS A 253 -25.91 -14.64 6.49
N GLU A 254 -26.73 -15.16 7.39
CA GLU A 254 -27.76 -14.38 8.10
C GLU A 254 -27.12 -13.27 8.94
N GLU A 255 -26.10 -13.61 9.75
CA GLU A 255 -25.38 -12.64 10.57
C GLU A 255 -24.68 -11.59 9.69
N MET A 256 -24.05 -12.03 8.59
CA MET A 256 -23.41 -11.11 7.63
C MET A 256 -24.44 -10.18 6.97
N TYR A 257 -25.61 -10.70 6.62
CA TYR A 257 -26.71 -9.92 6.06
C TYR A 257 -27.17 -8.83 7.02
N GLN A 258 -27.44 -9.19 8.29
CA GLN A 258 -27.90 -8.25 9.32
C GLN A 258 -26.85 -7.17 9.59
N ALA A 259 -25.59 -7.57 9.79
CA ALA A 259 -24.49 -6.62 10.02
C ALA A 259 -24.27 -5.69 8.82
N SER A 260 -24.34 -6.23 7.58
CA SER A 260 -24.17 -5.45 6.35
C SER A 260 -25.30 -4.46 6.14
N THR A 261 -26.54 -4.87 6.37
CA THR A 261 -27.73 -4.00 6.25
C THR A 261 -27.64 -2.81 7.20
N LEU A 262 -27.28 -3.08 8.46
CA LEU A 262 -27.12 -2.05 9.48
C LEU A 262 -25.96 -1.08 9.13
N ALA A 263 -24.79 -1.60 8.77
CA ALA A 263 -23.63 -0.79 8.47
C ALA A 263 -23.81 0.05 7.19
N PHE A 264 -24.50 -0.48 6.16
CA PHE A 264 -24.71 0.20 4.89
C PHE A 264 -25.60 1.42 5.00
N GLN A 265 -26.54 1.46 5.93
CA GLN A 265 -27.40 2.65 6.16
C GLN A 265 -26.59 3.93 6.40
N GLN A 266 -25.40 3.82 6.98
CA GLN A 266 -24.54 4.94 7.31
C GLN A 266 -23.28 5.04 6.42
N ALA A 267 -23.08 4.10 5.50
CA ALA A 267 -21.89 4.04 4.67
C ALA A 267 -22.05 4.86 3.39
N ASP A 268 -20.97 5.49 2.94
CA ASP A 268 -20.87 6.11 1.61
C ASP A 268 -20.62 5.07 0.52
N ALA A 269 -19.96 3.95 0.88
CA ALA A 269 -19.73 2.84 -0.03
C ALA A 269 -19.77 1.48 0.67
N ALA A 270 -20.18 0.46 -0.10
CA ALA A 270 -20.07 -0.95 0.26
C ALA A 270 -19.19 -1.69 -0.75
N ILE A 271 -18.23 -2.49 -0.26
CA ILE A 271 -17.42 -3.41 -1.06
C ILE A 271 -17.75 -4.84 -0.64
N LEU A 272 -18.46 -5.56 -1.50
CA LEU A 272 -18.96 -6.89 -1.21
C LEU A 272 -17.99 -7.93 -1.76
N CYS A 273 -16.99 -8.30 -0.94
CA CYS A 273 -15.87 -9.18 -1.29
C CYS A 273 -15.95 -10.55 -0.59
N ALA A 274 -16.90 -10.76 0.34
CA ALA A 274 -17.09 -12.05 0.99
C ALA A 274 -17.56 -13.13 0.02
N ALA A 275 -17.13 -14.36 0.28
CA ALA A 275 -17.62 -15.56 -0.40
C ALA A 275 -18.76 -16.16 0.43
N VAL A 276 -19.94 -15.59 0.28
CA VAL A 276 -21.14 -16.02 0.97
C VAL A 276 -21.63 -17.36 0.39
N ALA A 277 -22.07 -18.27 1.23
CA ALA A 277 -22.70 -19.52 0.77
C ALA A 277 -24.09 -19.22 0.22
N ASP A 278 -24.39 -19.70 -1.00
CA ASP A 278 -25.66 -19.49 -1.68
C ASP A 278 -26.79 -20.34 -1.07
N PHE A 279 -26.44 -21.41 -0.37
CA PHE A 279 -27.38 -22.36 0.25
C PHE A 279 -27.00 -22.68 1.68
N LYS A 280 -28.02 -22.92 2.51
CA LYS A 280 -27.88 -23.40 3.88
C LYS A 280 -28.78 -24.63 4.14
N PRO A 281 -28.45 -25.50 5.11
CA PRO A 281 -29.36 -26.56 5.52
C PRO A 281 -30.71 -26.00 5.97
N ASN A 282 -31.80 -26.67 5.53
CA ASN A 282 -33.15 -26.28 5.94
C ASN A 282 -33.38 -26.43 7.44
N ALA A 283 -32.69 -27.38 8.07
CA ALA A 283 -32.68 -27.59 9.51
C ALA A 283 -31.25 -27.90 9.98
N VAL A 284 -30.87 -27.34 11.11
CA VAL A 284 -29.58 -27.60 11.77
C VAL A 284 -29.81 -28.61 12.86
N ALA A 285 -29.00 -29.67 12.90
CA ALA A 285 -29.09 -30.68 13.95
C ALA A 285 -28.45 -30.15 15.25
N ASP A 286 -29.13 -30.30 16.37
CA ASP A 286 -28.64 -29.87 17.70
C ASP A 286 -27.48 -30.72 18.23
N ARG A 287 -27.27 -31.89 17.64
CA ARG A 287 -26.20 -32.84 17.99
C ARG A 287 -25.48 -33.30 16.74
N LYS A 288 -24.20 -33.67 16.93
CA LYS A 288 -23.41 -34.26 15.85
C LYS A 288 -24.12 -35.46 15.23
N ILE A 289 -24.43 -35.39 13.95
CA ILE A 289 -25.02 -36.49 13.17
C ILE A 289 -24.02 -37.66 13.18
N LYS A 290 -24.42 -38.80 13.69
CA LYS A 290 -23.58 -40.00 13.71
C LYS A 290 -23.58 -40.65 12.33
N ARG A 291 -22.45 -41.25 11.93
CA ARG A 291 -22.37 -42.04 10.70
C ARG A 291 -23.15 -43.33 10.90
N GLU A 292 -24.21 -43.51 10.13
CA GLU A 292 -24.96 -44.75 9.99
C GLU A 292 -24.57 -45.47 8.72
N LYS A 293 -25.23 -46.60 8.40
CA LYS A 293 -24.93 -47.38 7.19
C LYS A 293 -25.47 -46.72 5.90
N ASP A 294 -26.46 -45.86 6.05
CA ASP A 294 -27.17 -45.21 4.95
C ASP A 294 -26.56 -43.86 4.60
N ASP A 295 -26.86 -43.33 3.42
CA ASP A 295 -26.45 -42.03 2.93
C ASP A 295 -27.10 -40.91 3.78
N LEU A 296 -26.37 -39.78 3.93
CA LEU A 296 -26.90 -38.58 4.57
C LEU A 296 -27.47 -37.65 3.50
N GLU A 297 -28.79 -37.51 3.47
CA GLU A 297 -29.44 -36.51 2.63
C GLU A 297 -29.58 -35.17 3.38
N LEU A 298 -29.16 -34.09 2.72
CA LEU A 298 -29.33 -32.74 3.23
C LEU A 298 -30.22 -31.92 2.31
N ARG A 299 -31.36 -31.49 2.83
CA ARG A 299 -32.21 -30.52 2.12
C ARG A 299 -31.64 -29.13 2.31
N LEU A 300 -31.28 -28.48 1.20
CA LEU A 300 -30.73 -27.11 1.21
C LEU A 300 -31.80 -26.11 0.78
N VAL A 301 -31.75 -24.92 1.38
CA VAL A 301 -32.56 -23.75 1.03
C VAL A 301 -31.66 -22.58 0.68
N PRO A 302 -32.06 -21.65 -0.22
CA PRO A 302 -31.25 -20.49 -0.56
C PRO A 302 -31.05 -19.56 0.65
N THR A 303 -29.91 -18.90 0.68
CA THR A 303 -29.59 -17.87 1.64
C THR A 303 -29.98 -16.48 1.12
N HIS A 304 -29.75 -15.43 1.90
CA HIS A 304 -29.97 -14.05 1.45
C HIS A 304 -28.93 -13.61 0.41
N ASP A 305 -29.38 -13.04 -0.72
CA ASP A 305 -28.49 -12.31 -1.65
C ASP A 305 -28.21 -10.92 -1.07
N ILE A 306 -27.14 -10.83 -0.23
CA ILE A 306 -26.74 -9.60 0.46
C ILE A 306 -26.55 -8.47 -0.54
N ALA A 307 -25.89 -8.73 -1.67
CA ALA A 307 -25.61 -7.72 -2.66
C ALA A 307 -26.88 -7.16 -3.34
N ALA A 308 -27.84 -8.03 -3.64
CA ALA A 308 -29.13 -7.60 -4.20
C ALA A 308 -29.93 -6.78 -3.16
N ALA A 309 -29.94 -7.20 -1.90
CA ALA A 309 -30.63 -6.50 -0.83
C ALA A 309 -30.05 -5.10 -0.61
N LEU A 310 -28.73 -4.95 -0.52
CA LEU A 310 -28.08 -3.65 -0.42
C LEU A 310 -28.31 -2.78 -1.66
N GLY A 311 -28.33 -3.40 -2.85
CA GLY A 311 -28.65 -2.71 -4.10
C GLY A 311 -30.07 -2.09 -4.14
N GLN A 312 -31.04 -2.74 -3.49
CA GLN A 312 -32.40 -2.21 -3.33
C GLN A 312 -32.48 -1.05 -2.33
N MET A 313 -31.64 -1.09 -1.29
CA MET A 313 -31.57 -0.04 -0.24
C MET A 313 -30.70 1.15 -0.64
N LYS A 314 -29.93 1.04 -1.72
CA LYS A 314 -28.93 2.02 -2.15
C LYS A 314 -29.53 3.40 -2.39
N GLN A 315 -28.99 4.41 -1.72
CA GLN A 315 -29.30 5.82 -1.92
C GLN A 315 -28.43 6.43 -3.05
N LYS A 316 -28.84 7.59 -3.59
CA LYS A 316 -28.15 8.27 -4.72
C LYS A 316 -26.67 8.59 -4.44
N ASN A 317 -26.35 8.91 -3.20
CA ASN A 317 -24.99 9.25 -2.74
C ASN A 317 -24.16 8.04 -2.34
N GLN A 318 -24.72 6.84 -2.31
CA GLN A 318 -24.03 5.61 -1.94
C GLN A 318 -23.48 4.88 -3.18
N ARG A 319 -22.38 4.13 -2.98
CA ARG A 319 -21.75 3.31 -4.01
C ARG A 319 -21.66 1.85 -3.57
N ILE A 320 -21.83 0.95 -4.54
CA ILE A 320 -21.69 -0.50 -4.32
C ILE A 320 -20.68 -1.07 -5.29
N VAL A 321 -19.69 -1.74 -4.75
CA VAL A 321 -18.72 -2.57 -5.48
C VAL A 321 -19.00 -4.02 -5.12
N ALA A 322 -19.24 -4.88 -6.09
CA ALA A 322 -19.44 -6.29 -5.83
C ALA A 322 -18.40 -7.14 -6.55
N PHE A 323 -18.03 -8.25 -5.95
CA PHE A 323 -17.16 -9.24 -6.54
C PHE A 323 -17.98 -10.31 -7.27
N ALA A 324 -17.45 -10.81 -8.37
CA ALA A 324 -17.96 -11.96 -9.07
C ALA A 324 -16.83 -12.93 -9.39
N LEU A 325 -17.08 -14.21 -9.16
CA LEU A 325 -16.23 -15.31 -9.61
C LEU A 325 -17.03 -16.09 -10.66
N GLU A 326 -16.53 -16.14 -11.88
CA GLU A 326 -17.20 -16.78 -13.00
C GLU A 326 -16.30 -17.83 -13.61
N THR A 327 -16.94 -18.84 -14.22
CA THR A 327 -16.25 -19.93 -14.91
C THR A 327 -16.50 -19.94 -16.42
N ASN A 328 -17.68 -19.41 -16.85
CA ASN A 328 -18.14 -19.35 -18.24
C ASN A 328 -18.82 -18.01 -18.51
N ASP A 329 -18.76 -17.51 -19.74
CA ASP A 329 -19.40 -16.25 -20.20
C ASP A 329 -19.19 -15.08 -19.22
N GLU A 330 -17.97 -14.97 -18.72
CA GLU A 330 -17.58 -14.20 -17.55
C GLU A 330 -18.04 -12.74 -17.62
N GLU A 331 -17.80 -12.05 -18.76
CA GLU A 331 -18.14 -10.62 -18.92
C GLU A 331 -19.67 -10.41 -18.98
N ALA A 332 -20.38 -11.23 -19.74
CA ALA A 332 -21.83 -11.12 -19.87
C ALA A 332 -22.55 -11.39 -18.54
N ASN A 333 -22.07 -12.39 -17.79
CA ASN A 333 -22.61 -12.73 -16.48
C ASN A 333 -22.31 -11.64 -15.45
N ALA A 334 -21.09 -11.08 -15.45
CA ALA A 334 -20.72 -9.99 -14.57
C ALA A 334 -21.56 -8.73 -14.85
N GLN A 335 -21.80 -8.39 -16.12
CA GLN A 335 -22.64 -7.25 -16.48
C GLN A 335 -24.11 -7.43 -16.03
N LYS A 336 -24.69 -8.62 -16.21
CA LYS A 336 -26.03 -8.96 -15.70
C LYS A 336 -26.08 -8.85 -14.17
N LYS A 337 -25.05 -9.38 -13.48
CA LYS A 337 -24.95 -9.28 -12.02
C LYS A 337 -24.85 -7.82 -11.56
N ARG A 338 -24.06 -6.97 -12.27
CA ARG A 338 -23.95 -5.54 -11.97
C ARG A 338 -25.33 -4.87 -11.96
N GLN A 339 -26.11 -5.08 -13.00
CA GLN A 339 -27.46 -4.51 -13.13
C GLN A 339 -28.42 -5.05 -12.06
N LYS A 340 -28.46 -6.39 -11.88
CA LYS A 340 -29.34 -7.04 -10.89
C LYS A 340 -29.07 -6.56 -9.47
N LYS A 341 -27.79 -6.32 -9.13
CA LYS A 341 -27.34 -5.92 -7.79
C LYS A 341 -27.24 -4.40 -7.64
N ASN A 342 -27.61 -3.61 -8.63
CA ASN A 342 -27.48 -2.14 -8.65
C ASN A 342 -26.06 -1.69 -8.23
N ALA A 343 -25.02 -2.44 -8.65
CA ALA A 343 -23.63 -2.14 -8.35
C ALA A 343 -23.07 -1.12 -9.34
N ASP A 344 -22.24 -0.18 -8.84
CA ASP A 344 -21.57 0.81 -9.68
C ASP A 344 -20.53 0.16 -10.57
N PHE A 345 -19.80 -0.83 -10.02
CA PHE A 345 -18.96 -1.73 -10.82
C PHE A 345 -18.80 -3.10 -10.16
N ILE A 346 -18.45 -4.07 -10.99
CA ILE A 346 -18.12 -5.44 -10.57
C ILE A 346 -16.62 -5.65 -10.70
N VAL A 347 -16.01 -6.26 -9.69
CA VAL A 347 -14.67 -6.83 -9.75
C VAL A 347 -14.79 -8.30 -10.10
N LEU A 348 -14.48 -8.62 -11.34
CA LEU A 348 -14.54 -9.97 -11.87
C LEU A 348 -13.21 -10.69 -11.62
N ASN A 349 -13.27 -11.84 -10.96
CA ASN A 349 -12.20 -12.82 -10.86
C ASN A 349 -12.49 -13.98 -11.82
N SER A 350 -11.46 -14.43 -12.56
CA SER A 350 -11.57 -15.60 -13.43
C SER A 350 -10.93 -16.82 -12.78
N THR A 351 -11.63 -17.95 -12.81
CA THR A 351 -11.06 -19.24 -12.39
C THR A 351 -10.10 -19.83 -13.44
N ARG A 352 -10.07 -19.26 -14.65
CA ARG A 352 -9.19 -19.71 -15.74
C ARG A 352 -7.73 -19.34 -15.53
N ASN A 353 -7.45 -18.38 -14.61
CA ASN A 353 -6.09 -17.92 -14.32
C ASN A 353 -5.51 -18.72 -13.15
N PRO A 354 -4.59 -19.68 -13.39
CA PRO A 354 -4.00 -20.47 -12.31
C PRO A 354 -3.31 -19.60 -11.25
N GLY A 355 -3.58 -19.89 -9.97
CA GLY A 355 -2.92 -19.22 -8.85
C GLY A 355 -3.38 -17.79 -8.60
N THR A 356 -4.61 -17.40 -8.96
CA THR A 356 -5.11 -16.02 -8.78
C THR A 356 -6.39 -15.91 -7.95
N THR A 357 -6.98 -17.03 -7.49
CA THR A 357 -8.27 -16.99 -6.80
C THR A 357 -8.16 -17.24 -5.29
N PHE A 358 -8.66 -18.38 -4.80
CA PHE A 358 -8.69 -18.68 -3.38
C PHE A 358 -7.30 -19.09 -2.85
N ARG A 359 -6.99 -18.70 -1.58
CA ARG A 359 -5.78 -19.07 -0.81
C ARG A 359 -4.43 -18.63 -1.38
N THR A 360 -4.40 -17.87 -2.48
CA THR A 360 -3.16 -17.30 -3.06
C THR A 360 -2.94 -15.88 -2.56
N ASP A 361 -1.71 -15.37 -2.68
CA ASP A 361 -1.37 -13.99 -2.32
C ASP A 361 -1.57 -13.02 -3.50
N ASP A 362 -1.56 -13.55 -4.73
CA ASP A 362 -1.79 -12.79 -5.95
C ASP A 362 -3.25 -12.85 -6.39
N ASN A 363 -3.65 -11.87 -7.21
CA ASN A 363 -4.91 -11.85 -7.91
C ASN A 363 -4.76 -11.19 -9.29
N GLN A 364 -5.68 -11.52 -10.20
CA GLN A 364 -5.86 -10.88 -11.50
C GLN A 364 -7.34 -10.55 -11.66
N ILE A 365 -7.65 -9.30 -11.97
CA ILE A 365 -9.03 -8.82 -11.99
C ILE A 365 -9.37 -8.09 -13.29
N THR A 366 -10.65 -8.09 -13.61
CA THR A 366 -11.26 -7.19 -14.59
C THR A 366 -12.34 -6.37 -13.89
N ILE A 367 -12.28 -5.04 -13.98
CA ILE A 367 -13.34 -4.16 -13.48
C ILE A 367 -14.33 -3.90 -14.61
N ILE A 368 -15.61 -4.16 -14.36
CA ILE A 368 -16.73 -3.96 -15.28
C ILE A 368 -17.67 -2.90 -14.71
N SER A 369 -17.78 -1.78 -15.40
CA SER A 369 -18.64 -0.65 -15.05
C SER A 369 -19.60 -0.31 -16.19
N GLU A 370 -20.43 0.71 -16.01
CA GLU A 370 -21.27 1.26 -17.08
C GLU A 370 -20.42 1.85 -18.24
N LYS A 371 -19.22 2.37 -17.93
CA LYS A 371 -18.29 2.97 -18.90
C LYS A 371 -17.48 1.95 -19.72
N GLY A 372 -17.62 0.65 -19.42
CA GLY A 372 -16.89 -0.43 -20.07
C GLY A 372 -16.09 -1.30 -19.11
N LYS A 373 -15.10 -2.02 -19.66
CA LYS A 373 -14.21 -2.90 -18.91
C LYS A 373 -12.80 -2.36 -18.83
N LYS A 374 -12.09 -2.71 -17.74
CA LYS A 374 -10.68 -2.45 -17.52
C LYS A 374 -10.02 -3.68 -16.95
N GLU A 375 -9.06 -4.22 -17.67
CA GLU A 375 -8.29 -5.40 -17.29
C GLU A 375 -7.02 -4.99 -16.53
N TYR A 376 -6.64 -5.79 -15.55
CA TYR A 376 -5.45 -5.59 -14.74
C TYR A 376 -4.60 -6.85 -14.78
N GLU A 377 -3.29 -6.67 -14.76
CA GLU A 377 -2.33 -7.77 -14.73
C GLU A 377 -2.36 -8.50 -13.37
N LYS A 378 -1.83 -9.74 -13.36
CA LYS A 378 -1.63 -10.50 -12.13
C LYS A 378 -0.61 -9.79 -11.23
N LYS A 379 -1.00 -9.53 -9.97
CA LYS A 379 -0.16 -8.88 -8.97
C LYS A 379 -0.65 -9.17 -7.55
N PRO A 380 0.15 -8.84 -6.51
CA PRO A 380 -0.24 -9.04 -5.11
C PRO A 380 -1.59 -8.40 -4.79
N LYS A 381 -2.39 -9.06 -3.95
CA LYS A 381 -3.72 -8.58 -3.52
C LYS A 381 -3.71 -7.18 -2.93
N THR A 382 -2.61 -6.77 -2.30
CA THR A 382 -2.42 -5.40 -1.80
C THR A 382 -2.35 -4.37 -2.93
N GLU A 383 -1.71 -4.70 -4.05
CA GLU A 383 -1.66 -3.83 -5.24
C GLU A 383 -2.98 -3.84 -6.01
N VAL A 384 -3.64 -5.00 -6.08
CA VAL A 384 -5.00 -5.11 -6.64
C VAL A 384 -6.00 -4.27 -5.82
N ALA A 385 -5.87 -4.25 -4.50
CA ALA A 385 -6.70 -3.41 -3.64
C ALA A 385 -6.54 -1.91 -3.99
N LYS A 386 -5.32 -1.44 -4.25
CA LYS A 386 -5.08 -0.06 -4.69
C LYS A 386 -5.83 0.26 -5.98
N ASP A 387 -5.82 -0.66 -6.97
CA ASP A 387 -6.54 -0.43 -8.23
C ASP A 387 -8.04 -0.31 -8.03
N ILE A 388 -8.62 -1.22 -7.23
CA ILE A 388 -10.07 -1.20 -6.94
C ILE A 388 -10.44 0.09 -6.22
N ILE A 389 -9.67 0.49 -5.20
CA ILE A 389 -9.94 1.71 -4.45
C ILE A 389 -9.69 2.96 -5.29
N ASN A 390 -8.77 2.94 -6.26
CA ASN A 390 -8.59 4.02 -7.24
C ASN A 390 -9.86 4.22 -8.09
N GLU A 391 -10.51 3.13 -8.53
CA GLU A 391 -11.77 3.26 -9.28
C GLU A 391 -12.94 3.68 -8.39
N LEU A 392 -13.00 3.21 -7.14
CA LEU A 392 -14.02 3.62 -6.17
C LEU A 392 -13.92 5.13 -5.85
N ALA A 393 -12.72 5.64 -5.60
CA ALA A 393 -12.50 7.05 -5.26
C ALA A 393 -12.92 8.04 -6.36
N LYS A 394 -12.94 7.60 -7.64
CA LYS A 394 -13.42 8.43 -8.76
C LYS A 394 -14.92 8.65 -8.77
N ILE A 395 -15.66 7.84 -8.04
CA ILE A 395 -17.14 7.86 -8.04
C ILE A 395 -17.72 8.24 -6.67
N LEU A 396 -16.87 8.35 -5.61
CA LEU A 396 -17.19 8.82 -4.26
C LEU A 396 -17.02 10.34 -4.12
#